data_61531cdd4523ef6666cef60442804400
#
_entry.id   61531cdd4523ef6666cef60442804400
#
_cell.length_a   1.000
_cell.length_b   1.000
_cell.length_c   1.000
_cell.angle_alpha   90.00
_cell.angle_beta   90.00
_cell.angle_gamma   90.00
#
_symmetry.space_group_name_H-M   'P 1'
#
loop_
_entity.id
_entity.type
_entity.pdbx_description
1 polymer ?
#
loop_
_entity_poly.entity_id
_entity_poly.type
_entity_poly.pdbx_seq_one_letter_code
_entity_poly.pdbx_strand_id
1 'polypeptide(L)'
;MVATILPFAALGEIVGYRRVYIAGLVVFTGASLICALSWSLPTLAIARVLQGLGASGIMCVNTALIRFIYPTRLMGTGMGNNALVVGVAFAVGPTVASGILSVAAWPWLFAVNVPLGVFAIAIALYALPPTPRTKSRFDVVSALLSAVTFGLYVFTLGEAAQGAPRAITLAGLAVLLVCGAWLVRRQLPLRSPMLPIDLYRRPVFALSSLTALCSFAAQGLAFVALPFYFQTTLGRSQVDTGLLMTPWPVVVAILAPIAGRLSDRIAPAVLGGWGMIGLTAGLLLLAFLPAHPSVADIIWRMAICGGGFGFFQSPNLRALMSSAPPERAGGASGIVATSRLTGQATGAALVALCLGLSALHGPRLALEFGAAFAGVASVASFMRLAAGR
;
A
#
# COMPACT_ATOMS: atom_id res chain seq x y z
N MET A 1 -5.04 -1.51 10.60
CA MET A 1 -5.02 -2.13 9.25
C MET A 1 -3.85 -3.09 9.07
N VAL A 2 -2.59 -2.67 9.11
CA VAL A 2 -1.42 -3.57 8.85
C VAL A 2 -1.48 -4.83 9.74
N ALA A 3 -1.78 -4.67 11.01
CA ALA A 3 -1.85 -5.72 12.00
C ALA A 3 -2.82 -6.87 11.66
N THR A 4 -3.88 -6.61 10.91
CA THR A 4 -4.98 -7.55 10.67
C THR A 4 -5.08 -8.07 9.23
N ILE A 5 -4.25 -7.56 8.31
CA ILE A 5 -4.27 -7.96 6.89
C ILE A 5 -3.98 -9.46 6.72
N LEU A 6 -2.91 -9.98 7.31
CA LEU A 6 -2.55 -11.40 7.16
C LEU A 6 -3.55 -12.33 7.84
N PRO A 7 -4.04 -12.07 9.06
CA PRO A 7 -5.16 -12.79 9.64
C PRO A 7 -6.41 -12.86 8.74
N PHE A 8 -6.83 -11.72 8.17
CA PHE A 8 -7.98 -11.71 7.26
C PHE A 8 -7.70 -12.36 5.91
N ALA A 9 -6.48 -12.31 5.40
CA ALA A 9 -6.08 -13.04 4.20
C ALA A 9 -6.20 -14.56 4.41
N ALA A 10 -5.69 -15.08 5.54
CA ALA A 10 -5.82 -16.48 5.92
C ALA A 10 -7.30 -16.87 6.16
N LEU A 11 -8.08 -16.01 6.81
CA LEU A 11 -9.51 -16.20 6.96
C LEU A 11 -10.21 -16.31 5.60
N GLY A 12 -9.78 -15.49 4.62
CA GLY A 12 -10.27 -15.53 3.23
C GLY A 12 -10.05 -16.87 2.54
N GLU A 13 -8.91 -17.53 2.78
CA GLU A 13 -8.63 -18.88 2.27
C GLU A 13 -9.59 -19.94 2.88
N ILE A 14 -10.00 -19.76 4.14
CA ILE A 14 -10.84 -20.71 4.88
C ILE A 14 -12.33 -20.51 4.56
N VAL A 15 -12.84 -19.29 4.70
CA VAL A 15 -14.29 -19.01 4.58
C VAL A 15 -14.70 -18.57 3.17
N GLY A 16 -13.73 -18.23 2.32
CA GLY A 16 -13.90 -17.71 0.97
C GLY A 16 -13.75 -16.20 0.89
N TYR A 17 -13.03 -15.73 -0.13
CA TYR A 17 -12.67 -14.30 -0.32
C TYR A 17 -13.88 -13.40 -0.46
N ARG A 18 -14.93 -13.85 -1.19
CA ARG A 18 -16.19 -13.12 -1.34
C ARG A 18 -16.81 -12.76 0.01
N ARG A 19 -16.84 -13.71 0.94
CA ARG A 19 -17.44 -13.49 2.27
C ARG A 19 -16.65 -12.49 3.08
N VAL A 20 -15.31 -12.62 3.09
CA VAL A 20 -14.43 -11.67 3.81
C VAL A 20 -14.53 -10.28 3.22
N TYR A 21 -14.61 -10.15 1.90
CA TYR A 21 -14.77 -8.87 1.22
C TYR A 21 -16.09 -8.19 1.60
N ILE A 22 -17.22 -8.92 1.52
CA ILE A 22 -18.54 -8.37 1.86
C ILE A 22 -18.62 -8.02 3.35
N ALA A 23 -18.13 -8.88 4.25
CA ALA A 23 -18.07 -8.58 5.68
C ALA A 23 -17.20 -7.35 5.95
N GLY A 24 -16.06 -7.23 5.26
CA GLY A 24 -15.21 -6.04 5.32
C GLY A 24 -15.92 -4.77 4.89
N LEU A 25 -16.70 -4.82 3.79
CA LEU A 25 -17.52 -3.69 3.34
C LEU A 25 -18.59 -3.31 4.36
N VAL A 26 -19.30 -4.29 4.94
CA VAL A 26 -20.34 -4.05 5.95
C VAL A 26 -19.73 -3.38 7.18
N VAL A 27 -18.62 -3.92 7.70
CA VAL A 27 -17.92 -3.35 8.87
C VAL A 27 -17.40 -1.95 8.55
N PHE A 28 -16.80 -1.74 7.39
CA PHE A 28 -16.28 -0.42 6.97
C PHE A 28 -17.39 0.62 6.85
N THR A 29 -18.53 0.25 6.23
CA THR A 29 -19.66 1.13 6.04
C THR A 29 -20.33 1.49 7.36
N GLY A 30 -20.58 0.49 8.22
CA GLY A 30 -21.14 0.71 9.55
C GLY A 30 -20.23 1.56 10.45
N ALA A 31 -18.93 1.27 10.44
CA ALA A 31 -17.94 2.07 11.17
C ALA A 31 -17.84 3.51 10.63
N SER A 32 -17.98 3.71 9.31
CA SER A 32 -18.03 5.05 8.72
C SER A 32 -19.24 5.85 9.22
N LEU A 33 -20.39 5.20 9.37
CA LEU A 33 -21.58 5.83 9.99
C LEU A 33 -21.29 6.20 11.46
N ILE A 34 -20.68 5.31 12.23
CA ILE A 34 -20.31 5.60 13.64
C ILE A 34 -19.31 6.76 13.70
N CYS A 35 -18.33 6.83 12.78
CA CYS A 35 -17.42 7.98 12.67
C CYS A 35 -18.16 9.29 12.41
N ALA A 36 -19.13 9.27 11.50
CA ALA A 36 -19.93 10.45 11.18
C ALA A 36 -20.81 10.93 12.36
N LEU A 37 -21.27 10.00 13.20
CA LEU A 37 -22.08 10.27 14.38
C LEU A 37 -21.25 10.44 15.67
N SER A 38 -19.94 10.44 15.59
CA SER A 38 -19.09 10.54 16.78
C SER A 38 -19.13 11.93 17.40
N TRP A 39 -19.33 11.97 18.74
CA TRP A 39 -19.43 13.20 19.55
C TRP A 39 -18.21 13.48 20.39
N SER A 40 -17.24 12.57 20.44
CA SER A 40 -16.01 12.72 21.22
C SER A 40 -14.81 12.07 20.52
N LEU A 41 -13.59 12.49 20.89
CA LEU A 41 -12.35 11.91 20.34
C LEU A 41 -12.23 10.40 20.63
N PRO A 42 -12.54 9.88 21.84
CA PRO A 42 -12.51 8.45 22.10
C PRO A 42 -13.49 7.65 21.22
N THR A 43 -14.74 8.14 21.04
CA THR A 43 -15.72 7.45 20.17
C THR A 43 -15.26 7.43 18.73
N LEU A 44 -14.70 8.53 18.23
CA LEU A 44 -14.11 8.59 16.90
C LEU A 44 -12.94 7.61 16.78
N ALA A 45 -12.04 7.55 17.76
CA ALA A 45 -10.90 6.64 17.74
C ALA A 45 -11.32 5.16 17.68
N ILE A 46 -12.31 4.75 18.48
CA ILE A 46 -12.87 3.39 18.45
C ILE A 46 -13.50 3.09 17.09
N ALA A 47 -14.33 4.01 16.57
CA ALA A 47 -14.95 3.87 15.27
C ALA A 47 -13.90 3.76 14.13
N ARG A 48 -12.80 4.49 14.21
CA ARG A 48 -11.66 4.40 13.27
C ARG A 48 -10.93 3.07 13.35
N VAL A 49 -10.83 2.47 14.53
CA VAL A 49 -10.29 1.10 14.68
C VAL A 49 -11.20 0.09 13.95
N LEU A 50 -12.51 0.15 14.16
CA LEU A 50 -13.48 -0.71 13.47
C LEU A 50 -13.44 -0.48 11.94
N GLN A 51 -13.37 0.76 11.51
CA GLN A 51 -13.24 1.12 10.09
C GLN A 51 -11.93 0.53 9.48
N GLY A 52 -10.84 0.57 10.24
CA GLY A 52 -9.56 -0.05 9.86
C GLY A 52 -9.63 -1.58 9.74
N LEU A 53 -10.41 -2.25 10.60
CA LEU A 53 -10.68 -3.69 10.49
C LEU A 53 -11.47 -4.01 9.22
N GLY A 54 -12.54 -3.28 8.93
CA GLY A 54 -13.30 -3.43 7.68
C GLY A 54 -12.44 -3.23 6.45
N ALA A 55 -11.64 -2.17 6.42
CA ALA A 55 -10.71 -1.88 5.33
C ALA A 55 -9.66 -2.99 5.15
N SER A 56 -9.15 -3.60 6.23
CA SER A 56 -8.23 -4.74 6.15
C SER A 56 -8.88 -5.94 5.46
N GLY A 57 -10.13 -6.24 5.80
CA GLY A 57 -10.91 -7.32 5.17
C GLY A 57 -11.11 -7.09 3.66
N ILE A 58 -11.31 -5.84 3.24
CA ILE A 58 -11.41 -5.49 1.82
C ILE A 58 -10.05 -5.65 1.13
N MET A 59 -9.00 -4.99 1.65
CA MET A 59 -7.70 -4.90 1.00
C MET A 59 -6.98 -6.24 0.89
N CYS A 60 -7.07 -7.10 1.91
CA CYS A 60 -6.34 -8.36 1.93
C CYS A 60 -6.80 -9.35 0.87
N VAL A 61 -8.06 -9.29 0.43
CA VAL A 61 -8.63 -10.23 -0.54
C VAL A 61 -8.90 -9.61 -1.92
N ASN A 62 -8.76 -8.29 -2.06
CA ASN A 62 -9.06 -7.58 -3.32
C ASN A 62 -8.27 -8.16 -4.50
N THR A 63 -6.95 -8.30 -4.35
CA THR A 63 -6.07 -8.81 -5.41
C THR A 63 -6.33 -10.30 -5.68
N ALA A 64 -6.69 -11.08 -4.64
CA ALA A 64 -7.09 -12.48 -4.80
C ALA A 64 -8.39 -12.59 -5.61
N LEU A 65 -9.40 -11.74 -5.34
CA LEU A 65 -10.66 -11.73 -6.10
C LEU A 65 -10.44 -11.42 -7.58
N ILE A 66 -9.55 -10.47 -7.91
CA ILE A 66 -9.20 -10.16 -9.31
C ILE A 66 -8.70 -11.42 -10.03
N ARG A 67 -7.88 -12.24 -9.36
CA ARG A 67 -7.38 -13.50 -9.91
C ARG A 67 -8.49 -14.52 -10.24
N PHE A 68 -9.61 -14.51 -9.52
CA PHE A 68 -10.74 -15.39 -9.78
C PHE A 68 -11.75 -14.81 -10.79
N ILE A 69 -11.73 -13.50 -10.99
CA ILE A 69 -12.62 -12.82 -11.94
C ILE A 69 -12.01 -12.80 -13.35
N TYR A 70 -10.70 -12.54 -13.45
CA TYR A 70 -10.01 -12.44 -14.73
C TYR A 70 -9.35 -13.77 -15.12
N PRO A 71 -9.46 -14.20 -16.40
CA PRO A 71 -8.69 -15.34 -16.89
C PRO A 71 -7.19 -15.05 -16.81
N THR A 72 -6.38 -16.09 -16.63
CA THR A 72 -4.91 -15.97 -16.44
C THR A 72 -4.22 -15.13 -17.50
N ARG A 73 -4.67 -15.22 -18.77
CA ARG A 73 -4.14 -14.46 -19.91
C ARG A 73 -4.39 -12.95 -19.82
N LEU A 74 -5.40 -12.52 -19.07
CA LEU A 74 -5.81 -11.13 -18.89
C LEU A 74 -5.57 -10.61 -17.45
N MET A 75 -4.79 -11.34 -16.67
CA MET A 75 -4.53 -10.99 -15.27
C MET A 75 -3.83 -9.63 -15.15
N GLY A 76 -2.88 -9.33 -16.06
CA GLY A 76 -2.23 -8.02 -16.12
C GLY A 76 -3.22 -6.89 -16.38
N THR A 77 -4.15 -7.10 -17.29
CA THR A 77 -5.26 -6.16 -17.57
C THR A 77 -6.11 -5.93 -16.30
N GLY A 78 -6.47 -7.00 -15.57
CA GLY A 78 -7.23 -6.90 -14.33
C GLY A 78 -6.48 -6.09 -13.25
N MET A 79 -5.19 -6.35 -13.08
CA MET A 79 -4.34 -5.60 -12.14
C MET A 79 -4.18 -4.14 -12.57
N GLY A 80 -4.09 -3.85 -13.88
CA GLY A 80 -4.05 -2.51 -14.43
C GLY A 80 -5.32 -1.72 -14.15
N ASN A 81 -6.48 -2.34 -14.34
CA ASN A 81 -7.78 -1.72 -14.04
C ASN A 81 -7.93 -1.42 -12.53
N ASN A 82 -7.46 -2.32 -11.66
CA ASN A 82 -7.42 -2.04 -10.23
C ASN A 82 -6.51 -0.85 -9.90
N ALA A 83 -5.35 -0.77 -10.52
CA ALA A 83 -4.43 0.35 -10.32
C ALA A 83 -5.00 1.68 -10.86
N LEU A 84 -5.76 1.65 -11.97
CA LEU A 84 -6.51 2.81 -12.48
C LEU A 84 -7.47 3.35 -11.41
N VAL A 85 -8.32 2.48 -10.86
CA VAL A 85 -9.31 2.88 -9.83
C VAL A 85 -8.60 3.48 -8.61
N VAL A 86 -7.52 2.86 -8.15
CA VAL A 86 -6.71 3.38 -7.04
C VAL A 86 -6.10 4.73 -7.39
N GLY A 87 -5.51 4.89 -8.59
CA GLY A 87 -4.91 6.15 -9.04
C GLY A 87 -5.94 7.28 -9.13
N VAL A 88 -7.11 7.02 -9.71
CA VAL A 88 -8.23 7.99 -9.78
C VAL A 88 -8.67 8.38 -8.37
N ALA A 89 -8.84 7.42 -7.45
CA ALA A 89 -9.24 7.70 -6.07
C ALA A 89 -8.21 8.57 -5.34
N PHE A 90 -6.93 8.34 -5.55
CA PHE A 90 -5.85 9.17 -4.99
C PHE A 90 -5.83 10.59 -5.58
N ALA A 91 -6.12 10.75 -6.89
CA ALA A 91 -6.15 12.05 -7.55
C ALA A 91 -7.37 12.89 -7.14
N VAL A 92 -8.54 12.25 -7.05
CA VAL A 92 -9.83 12.93 -6.79
C VAL A 92 -10.10 13.10 -5.29
N GLY A 93 -9.54 12.23 -4.44
CA GLY A 93 -9.80 12.20 -3.01
C GLY A 93 -9.64 13.55 -2.29
N PRO A 94 -8.48 14.22 -2.39
CA PRO A 94 -8.27 15.52 -1.76
C PRO A 94 -9.25 16.61 -2.25
N THR A 95 -9.56 16.62 -3.54
CA THR A 95 -10.50 17.59 -4.13
C THR A 95 -11.92 17.38 -3.61
N VAL A 96 -12.38 16.13 -3.54
CA VAL A 96 -13.68 15.79 -2.96
C VAL A 96 -13.73 16.15 -1.48
N ALA A 97 -12.67 15.84 -0.72
CA ALA A 97 -12.60 16.18 0.69
C ALA A 97 -12.66 17.70 0.92
N SER A 98 -11.89 18.48 0.15
CA SER A 98 -11.94 19.95 0.19
C SER A 98 -13.31 20.50 -0.20
N GLY A 99 -13.93 19.93 -1.25
CA GLY A 99 -15.29 20.30 -1.67
C GLY A 99 -16.34 20.04 -0.57
N ILE A 100 -16.26 18.91 0.11
CA ILE A 100 -17.15 18.61 1.25
C ILE A 100 -16.93 19.63 2.38
N LEU A 101 -15.67 19.89 2.75
CA LEU A 101 -15.34 20.79 3.86
C LEU A 101 -15.66 22.27 3.58
N SER A 102 -15.80 22.67 2.31
CA SER A 102 -16.19 24.02 1.94
C SER A 102 -17.68 24.31 2.19
N VAL A 103 -18.53 23.28 2.23
CA VAL A 103 -19.99 23.40 2.34
C VAL A 103 -20.58 22.65 3.54
N ALA A 104 -19.79 21.78 4.18
CA ALA A 104 -20.25 20.91 5.26
C ALA A 104 -19.17 20.68 6.33
N ALA A 105 -19.59 20.25 7.53
CA ALA A 105 -18.68 19.94 8.62
C ALA A 105 -17.93 18.61 8.39
N TRP A 106 -16.82 18.39 9.10
CA TRP A 106 -15.94 17.22 8.98
C TRP A 106 -16.67 15.85 9.07
N PRO A 107 -17.79 15.64 9.80
CA PRO A 107 -18.47 14.36 9.84
C PRO A 107 -18.93 13.87 8.46
N TRP A 108 -19.20 14.79 7.54
CA TRP A 108 -19.61 14.46 6.17
C TRP A 108 -18.52 13.75 5.37
N LEU A 109 -17.24 13.91 5.73
CA LEU A 109 -16.16 13.13 5.15
C LEU A 109 -16.31 11.62 5.38
N PHE A 110 -16.99 11.24 6.47
CA PHE A 110 -17.29 9.85 6.77
C PHE A 110 -18.69 9.45 6.27
N ALA A 111 -19.67 10.36 6.37
CA ALA A 111 -21.03 10.09 5.95
C ALA A 111 -21.15 9.74 4.46
N VAL A 112 -20.35 10.36 3.58
CA VAL A 112 -20.31 10.06 2.15
C VAL A 112 -19.94 8.60 1.84
N ASN A 113 -19.19 7.94 2.72
CA ASN A 113 -18.83 6.52 2.54
C ASN A 113 -20.05 5.59 2.77
N VAL A 114 -21.11 6.05 3.45
CA VAL A 114 -22.25 5.19 3.77
C VAL A 114 -23.05 4.82 2.51
N PRO A 115 -23.58 5.78 1.70
CA PRO A 115 -24.27 5.44 0.47
C PRO A 115 -23.37 4.69 -0.53
N LEU A 116 -22.09 5.08 -0.65
CA LEU A 116 -21.13 4.40 -1.52
C LEU A 116 -20.88 2.96 -1.05
N GLY A 117 -20.78 2.74 0.26
CA GLY A 117 -20.58 1.42 0.86
C GLY A 117 -21.80 0.52 0.67
N VAL A 118 -23.02 1.04 0.88
CA VAL A 118 -24.26 0.28 0.62
C VAL A 118 -24.35 -0.13 -0.85
N PHE A 119 -24.06 0.78 -1.77
CA PHE A 119 -24.01 0.48 -3.20
C PHE A 119 -22.95 -0.56 -3.53
N ALA A 120 -21.74 -0.45 -2.97
CA ALA A 120 -20.66 -1.41 -3.15
C ALA A 120 -21.02 -2.79 -2.59
N ILE A 121 -21.72 -2.88 -1.44
CA ILE A 121 -22.22 -4.14 -0.87
C ILE A 121 -23.24 -4.78 -1.82
N ALA A 122 -24.20 -4.00 -2.34
CA ALA A 122 -25.20 -4.51 -3.27
C ALA A 122 -24.55 -5.09 -4.55
N ILE A 123 -23.61 -4.35 -5.15
CA ILE A 123 -22.84 -4.86 -6.30
C ILE A 123 -22.04 -6.10 -5.94
N ALA A 124 -21.36 -6.12 -4.80
CA ALA A 124 -20.53 -7.26 -4.39
C ALA A 124 -21.37 -8.52 -4.14
N LEU A 125 -22.55 -8.38 -3.60
CA LEU A 125 -23.50 -9.49 -3.41
C LEU A 125 -23.96 -10.08 -4.74
N TYR A 126 -24.18 -9.25 -5.75
CA TYR A 126 -24.65 -9.68 -7.07
C TYR A 126 -23.50 -10.18 -7.96
N ALA A 127 -22.40 -9.43 -8.07
CA ALA A 127 -21.39 -9.62 -9.11
C ALA A 127 -20.22 -10.53 -8.70
N LEU A 128 -19.89 -10.66 -7.39
CA LEU A 128 -18.74 -11.46 -7.00
C LEU A 128 -19.03 -12.96 -7.06
N PRO A 129 -18.20 -13.77 -7.75
CA PRO A 129 -18.34 -15.20 -7.82
C PRO A 129 -18.04 -15.88 -6.47
N PRO A 130 -18.60 -17.06 -6.20
CA PRO A 130 -18.16 -17.88 -5.09
C PRO A 130 -16.70 -18.27 -5.28
N THR A 131 -15.93 -18.29 -4.20
CA THR A 131 -14.50 -18.58 -4.24
C THR A 131 -14.21 -19.92 -3.51
N PRO A 132 -13.17 -20.65 -3.93
CA PRO A 132 -12.73 -21.87 -3.27
C PRO A 132 -12.45 -21.64 -1.78
N ARG A 133 -12.60 -22.71 -0.98
CA ARG A 133 -12.35 -22.71 0.46
C ARG A 133 -11.40 -23.83 0.81
N THR A 134 -10.51 -23.58 1.74
CA THR A 134 -9.63 -24.61 2.31
C THR A 134 -10.24 -25.18 3.60
N LYS A 135 -10.00 -26.47 3.87
CA LYS A 135 -10.43 -27.11 5.12
C LYS A 135 -9.43 -26.90 6.28
N SER A 136 -8.55 -25.90 6.19
CA SER A 136 -7.60 -25.60 7.25
C SER A 136 -8.29 -24.97 8.46
N ARG A 137 -7.74 -25.19 9.67
CA ARG A 137 -8.21 -24.52 10.89
C ARG A 137 -7.57 -23.14 10.99
N PHE A 138 -8.33 -22.16 11.47
CA PHE A 138 -7.81 -20.83 11.74
C PHE A 138 -6.93 -20.83 12.98
N ASP A 139 -5.65 -20.46 12.83
CA ASP A 139 -4.70 -20.36 13.95
C ASP A 139 -4.80 -18.98 14.62
N VAL A 140 -5.63 -18.92 15.67
CA VAL A 140 -5.87 -17.69 16.45
C VAL A 140 -4.58 -17.16 17.09
N VAL A 141 -3.70 -18.05 17.56
CA VAL A 141 -2.45 -17.65 18.22
C VAL A 141 -1.53 -16.95 17.22
N SER A 142 -1.38 -17.52 16.03
CA SER A 142 -0.60 -16.88 14.96
C SER A 142 -1.23 -15.58 14.47
N ALA A 143 -2.57 -15.48 14.47
CA ALA A 143 -3.28 -14.25 14.13
C ALA A 143 -2.99 -13.13 15.13
N LEU A 144 -3.08 -13.43 16.43
CA LEU A 144 -2.76 -12.46 17.49
C LEU A 144 -1.28 -12.07 17.45
N LEU A 145 -0.39 -13.04 17.31
CA LEU A 145 1.05 -12.78 17.25
C LEU A 145 1.43 -11.94 16.02
N SER A 146 0.80 -12.19 14.87
CA SER A 146 0.94 -11.35 13.66
C SER A 146 0.44 -9.92 13.92
N ALA A 147 -0.74 -9.79 14.54
CA ALA A 147 -1.32 -8.48 14.85
C ALA A 147 -0.43 -7.68 15.81
N VAL A 148 0.11 -8.33 16.86
CA VAL A 148 1.05 -7.70 17.80
C VAL A 148 2.34 -7.30 17.09
N THR A 149 2.94 -8.20 16.29
CA THR A 149 4.20 -7.93 15.58
C THR A 149 4.07 -6.73 14.64
N PHE A 150 3.04 -6.71 13.79
CA PHE A 150 2.85 -5.58 12.87
C PHE A 150 2.33 -4.32 13.56
N GLY A 151 1.60 -4.45 14.67
CA GLY A 151 1.20 -3.33 15.52
C GLY A 151 2.42 -2.67 16.18
N LEU A 152 3.31 -3.47 16.79
CA LEU A 152 4.57 -3.02 17.35
C LEU A 152 5.48 -2.38 16.31
N TYR A 153 5.53 -2.95 15.09
CA TYR A 153 6.30 -2.37 14.01
C TYR A 153 5.88 -0.91 13.71
N VAL A 154 4.57 -0.68 13.53
CA VAL A 154 4.06 0.68 13.26
C VAL A 154 4.24 1.59 14.47
N PHE A 155 3.99 1.08 15.68
CA PHE A 155 4.17 1.84 16.93
C PHE A 155 5.63 2.27 17.10
N THR A 156 6.57 1.33 17.03
CA THR A 156 8.02 1.62 17.20
C THR A 156 8.53 2.59 16.15
N LEU A 157 8.07 2.48 14.89
CA LEU A 157 8.40 3.45 13.85
C LEU A 157 7.82 4.84 14.17
N GLY A 158 6.58 4.89 14.69
CA GLY A 158 5.93 6.15 15.07
C GLY A 158 6.67 6.85 16.21
N GLU A 159 7.03 6.13 17.28
CA GLU A 159 7.82 6.65 18.40
C GLU A 159 9.20 7.14 17.96
N ALA A 160 9.91 6.34 17.14
CA ALA A 160 11.20 6.74 16.58
C ALA A 160 11.09 8.04 15.76
N ALA A 161 10.03 8.16 14.95
CA ALA A 161 9.77 9.33 14.12
C ALA A 161 9.45 10.59 14.93
N GLN A 162 8.83 10.44 16.11
CA GLN A 162 8.49 11.54 17.02
C GLN A 162 9.64 11.93 17.96
N GLY A 163 10.81 11.31 17.82
CA GLY A 163 11.97 11.59 18.68
C GLY A 163 11.85 11.06 20.10
N ALA A 164 11.09 9.97 20.30
CA ALA A 164 10.98 9.31 21.59
C ALA A 164 12.36 8.91 22.15
N PRO A 165 12.51 8.80 23.49
CA PRO A 165 13.76 8.38 24.11
C PRO A 165 14.29 7.10 23.48
N ARG A 166 15.60 7.05 23.20
CA ARG A 166 16.25 5.90 22.56
C ARG A 166 15.94 4.56 23.25
N ALA A 167 15.78 4.59 24.58
CA ALA A 167 15.43 3.41 25.35
C ALA A 167 14.07 2.82 24.94
N ILE A 168 13.04 3.65 24.71
CA ILE A 168 11.70 3.21 24.29
C ILE A 168 11.77 2.62 22.88
N THR A 169 12.47 3.28 21.97
CA THR A 169 12.65 2.80 20.59
C THR A 169 13.40 1.47 20.55
N LEU A 170 14.50 1.33 21.31
CA LEU A 170 15.28 0.09 21.38
C LEU A 170 14.50 -1.04 22.06
N ALA A 171 13.75 -0.75 23.14
CA ALA A 171 12.87 -1.73 23.78
C ALA A 171 11.77 -2.21 22.80
N GLY A 172 11.11 -1.28 22.10
CA GLY A 172 10.12 -1.60 21.07
C GLY A 172 10.70 -2.48 19.95
N LEU A 173 11.91 -2.15 19.48
CA LEU A 173 12.61 -2.95 18.46
C LEU A 173 12.97 -4.35 18.99
N ALA A 174 13.45 -4.47 20.22
CA ALA A 174 13.76 -5.77 20.83
C ALA A 174 12.51 -6.66 20.95
N VAL A 175 11.41 -6.11 21.45
CA VAL A 175 10.13 -6.83 21.54
C VAL A 175 9.60 -7.21 20.14
N LEU A 176 9.70 -6.31 19.17
CA LEU A 176 9.33 -6.58 17.77
C LEU A 176 10.13 -7.75 17.18
N LEU A 177 11.46 -7.77 17.40
CA LEU A 177 12.32 -8.85 16.91
C LEU A 177 11.99 -10.19 17.58
N VAL A 178 11.74 -10.19 18.89
CA VAL A 178 11.34 -11.41 19.64
C VAL A 178 9.99 -11.93 19.14
N CYS A 179 8.96 -11.06 19.05
CA CYS A 179 7.64 -11.45 18.55
C CYS A 179 7.70 -11.93 17.09
N GLY A 180 8.45 -11.24 16.24
CA GLY A 180 8.65 -11.62 14.85
C GLY A 180 9.37 -12.96 14.69
N ALA A 181 10.44 -13.17 15.44
CA ALA A 181 11.16 -14.45 15.45
C ALA A 181 10.28 -15.60 15.94
N TRP A 182 9.48 -15.36 16.98
CA TRP A 182 8.53 -16.36 17.48
C TRP A 182 7.44 -16.65 16.44
N LEU A 183 6.86 -15.64 15.81
CA LEU A 183 5.90 -15.80 14.73
C LEU A 183 6.50 -16.65 13.60
N VAL A 184 7.69 -16.31 13.11
CA VAL A 184 8.35 -17.06 12.03
C VAL A 184 8.60 -18.51 12.45
N ARG A 185 9.20 -18.76 13.63
CA ARG A 185 9.47 -20.12 14.14
C ARG A 185 8.20 -20.95 14.24
N ARG A 186 7.08 -20.35 14.70
CA ARG A 186 5.79 -21.04 14.81
C ARG A 186 5.20 -21.38 13.44
N GLN A 187 5.43 -20.55 12.42
CA GLN A 187 4.87 -20.71 11.08
C GLN A 187 5.67 -21.68 10.19
N LEU A 188 6.98 -21.84 10.43
CA LEU A 188 7.86 -22.68 9.62
C LEU A 188 7.41 -24.15 9.44
N PRO A 189 6.88 -24.87 10.48
CA PRO A 189 6.46 -26.26 10.34
C PRO A 189 5.06 -26.41 9.69
N LEU A 190 4.31 -25.31 9.48
CA LEU A 190 2.94 -25.40 8.97
C LEU A 190 2.95 -25.58 7.44
N ARG A 191 2.05 -26.43 6.93
CA ARG A 191 1.87 -26.64 5.48
C ARG A 191 1.23 -25.44 4.77
N SER A 192 0.39 -24.70 5.48
CA SER A 192 -0.28 -23.50 4.98
C SER A 192 -0.15 -22.40 6.04
N PRO A 193 1.05 -21.80 6.19
CA PRO A 193 1.29 -20.78 7.21
C PRO A 193 0.49 -19.50 6.90
N MET A 194 -0.01 -18.82 7.94
CA MET A 194 -0.70 -17.54 7.83
C MET A 194 0.25 -16.45 7.29
N LEU A 195 1.47 -16.37 7.81
CA LEU A 195 2.56 -15.63 7.19
C LEU A 195 3.09 -16.51 6.06
N PRO A 196 2.92 -16.16 4.77
CA PRO A 196 3.15 -17.07 3.66
C PRO A 196 4.65 -17.27 3.37
N ILE A 197 5.38 -17.78 4.37
CA ILE A 197 6.83 -18.07 4.31
C ILE A 197 7.11 -19.12 3.21
N ASP A 198 6.17 -20.04 2.99
CA ASP A 198 6.22 -21.02 1.92
C ASP A 198 6.36 -20.38 0.54
N LEU A 199 5.72 -19.22 0.31
CA LEU A 199 5.80 -18.50 -0.96
C LEU A 199 7.16 -17.81 -1.16
N TYR A 200 7.83 -17.41 -0.08
CA TYR A 200 9.17 -16.79 -0.16
C TYR A 200 10.27 -17.76 -0.60
N ARG A 201 10.02 -19.07 -0.55
CA ARG A 201 10.92 -20.07 -1.16
C ARG A 201 10.92 -19.99 -2.68
N ARG A 202 9.97 -19.29 -3.29
CA ARG A 202 9.92 -19.05 -4.73
C ARG A 202 10.63 -17.73 -5.03
N PRO A 203 11.77 -17.73 -5.75
CA PRO A 203 12.58 -16.52 -5.94
C PRO A 203 11.81 -15.38 -6.59
N VAL A 204 10.95 -15.69 -7.57
CA VAL A 204 10.11 -14.68 -8.24
C VAL A 204 9.15 -14.01 -7.26
N PHE A 205 8.56 -14.76 -6.33
CA PHE A 205 7.69 -14.21 -5.30
C PHE A 205 8.46 -13.31 -4.32
N ALA A 206 9.60 -13.80 -3.81
CA ALA A 206 10.44 -13.07 -2.86
C ALA A 206 10.95 -11.74 -3.46
N LEU A 207 11.49 -11.77 -4.68
CA LEU A 207 11.96 -10.58 -5.37
C LEU A 207 10.81 -9.61 -5.70
N SER A 208 9.63 -10.11 -6.07
CA SER A 208 8.45 -9.26 -6.31
C SER A 208 7.94 -8.60 -5.04
N SER A 209 7.98 -9.31 -3.90
CA SER A 209 7.64 -8.75 -2.58
C SER A 209 8.63 -7.67 -2.15
N LEU A 210 9.94 -7.92 -2.34
CA LEU A 210 10.99 -6.93 -2.07
C LEU A 210 10.81 -5.69 -2.94
N THR A 211 10.58 -5.89 -4.24
CA THR A 211 10.31 -4.79 -5.18
C THR A 211 9.08 -3.98 -4.74
N ALA A 212 8.00 -4.65 -4.29
CA ALA A 212 6.81 -3.99 -3.78
C ALA A 212 7.10 -3.18 -2.51
N LEU A 213 7.79 -3.77 -1.53
CA LEU A 213 8.13 -3.10 -0.27
C LEU A 213 8.96 -1.83 -0.53
N CYS A 214 10.03 -1.94 -1.33
CA CYS A 214 10.91 -0.82 -1.64
C CYS A 214 10.19 0.27 -2.45
N SER A 215 9.37 -0.08 -3.44
CA SER A 215 8.64 0.91 -4.24
C SER A 215 7.59 1.65 -3.43
N PHE A 216 6.89 0.98 -2.52
CA PHE A 216 5.94 1.64 -1.62
C PHE A 216 6.65 2.44 -0.51
N ALA A 217 7.86 2.07 -0.11
CA ALA A 217 8.70 2.90 0.76
C ALA A 217 9.14 4.18 0.05
N ALA A 218 9.59 4.08 -1.21
CA ALA A 218 9.91 5.23 -2.04
C ALA A 218 8.71 6.17 -2.23
N GLN A 219 7.51 5.59 -2.49
CA GLN A 219 6.27 6.35 -2.58
C GLN A 219 5.94 7.04 -1.24
N GLY A 220 6.03 6.32 -0.11
CA GLY A 220 5.77 6.85 1.23
C GLY A 220 6.70 8.02 1.56
N LEU A 221 8.01 7.88 1.26
CA LEU A 221 9.00 8.95 1.40
C LEU A 221 8.59 10.19 0.59
N ALA A 222 8.25 10.01 -0.69
CA ALA A 222 7.89 11.12 -1.57
C ALA A 222 6.60 11.82 -1.14
N PHE A 223 5.54 11.06 -0.84
CA PHE A 223 4.23 11.62 -0.50
C PHE A 223 4.19 12.34 0.86
N VAL A 224 5.16 12.07 1.74
CA VAL A 224 5.32 12.81 2.99
C VAL A 224 6.33 13.94 2.83
N ALA A 225 7.47 13.73 2.17
CA ALA A 225 8.52 14.74 2.04
C ALA A 225 8.14 15.92 1.12
N LEU A 226 7.47 15.63 -0.02
CA LEU A 226 7.15 16.66 -1.01
C LEU A 226 6.21 17.76 -0.49
N PRO A 227 5.11 17.46 0.23
CA PRO A 227 4.29 18.50 0.84
C PRO A 227 5.08 19.39 1.80
N PHE A 228 5.95 18.82 2.64
CA PHE A 228 6.84 19.61 3.49
C PHE A 228 7.78 20.49 2.65
N TYR A 229 8.42 19.91 1.63
CA TYR A 229 9.33 20.65 0.75
C TYR A 229 8.64 21.82 0.05
N PHE A 230 7.45 21.59 -0.51
CA PHE A 230 6.71 22.64 -1.22
C PHE A 230 6.23 23.75 -0.28
N GLN A 231 5.77 23.43 0.92
CA GLN A 231 5.27 24.42 1.87
C GLN A 231 6.39 25.14 2.61
N THR A 232 7.38 24.40 3.16
CA THR A 232 8.41 25.01 4.02
C THR A 232 9.58 25.60 3.23
N THR A 233 10.02 24.95 2.13
CA THR A 233 11.18 25.40 1.37
C THR A 233 10.80 26.31 0.22
N LEU A 234 9.72 25.99 -0.51
CA LEU A 234 9.27 26.77 -1.67
C LEU A 234 8.18 27.78 -1.33
N GLY A 235 7.69 27.84 -0.08
CA GLY A 235 6.67 28.79 0.38
C GLY A 235 5.32 28.67 -0.33
N ARG A 236 5.00 27.48 -0.89
CA ARG A 236 3.74 27.24 -1.61
C ARG A 236 2.58 27.11 -0.64
N SER A 237 1.39 27.57 -1.05
CA SER A 237 0.17 27.39 -0.29
C SER A 237 -0.21 25.91 -0.18
N GLN A 238 -1.10 25.58 0.76
CA GLN A 238 -1.63 24.22 0.92
C GLN A 238 -2.40 23.74 -0.33
N VAL A 239 -3.12 24.67 -0.98
CA VAL A 239 -3.86 24.39 -2.22
C VAL A 239 -2.88 24.12 -3.38
N ASP A 240 -1.86 24.99 -3.56
CA ASP A 240 -0.85 24.79 -4.60
C ASP A 240 -0.11 23.48 -4.41
N THR A 241 0.24 23.15 -3.17
CA THR A 241 0.88 21.86 -2.82
C THR A 241 0.01 20.68 -3.27
N GLY A 242 -1.27 20.70 -2.99
CA GLY A 242 -2.21 19.67 -3.44
C GLY A 242 -2.25 19.55 -4.96
N LEU A 243 -2.31 20.66 -5.67
CA LEU A 243 -2.31 20.70 -7.14
C LEU A 243 -0.99 20.16 -7.72
N LEU A 244 0.15 20.53 -7.12
CA LEU A 244 1.47 20.06 -7.54
C LEU A 244 1.68 18.55 -7.28
N MET A 245 0.98 17.97 -6.32
CA MET A 245 1.01 16.54 -6.07
C MET A 245 0.12 15.72 -7.04
N THR A 246 -0.86 16.34 -7.68
CA THR A 246 -1.85 15.69 -8.54
C THR A 246 -1.29 15.02 -9.80
N PRO A 247 -0.24 15.52 -10.49
CA PRO A 247 0.30 14.90 -11.71
C PRO A 247 0.74 13.44 -11.49
N TRP A 248 1.30 13.10 -10.34
CA TRP A 248 1.72 11.73 -10.05
C TRP A 248 0.56 10.71 -10.13
N PRO A 249 -0.50 10.81 -9.30
CA PRO A 249 -1.59 9.84 -9.36
C PRO A 249 -2.37 9.87 -10.69
N VAL A 250 -2.45 11.01 -11.36
CA VAL A 250 -3.08 11.12 -12.70
C VAL A 250 -2.31 10.29 -13.72
N VAL A 251 -0.98 10.45 -13.77
CA VAL A 251 -0.15 9.67 -14.70
C VAL A 251 -0.15 8.19 -14.36
N VAL A 252 -0.18 7.82 -13.07
CA VAL A 252 -0.37 6.43 -12.64
C VAL A 252 -1.70 5.88 -13.17
N ALA A 253 -2.80 6.63 -13.02
CA ALA A 253 -4.12 6.21 -13.49
C ALA A 253 -4.15 5.95 -15.01
N ILE A 254 -3.42 6.73 -15.78
CA ILE A 254 -3.34 6.58 -17.25
C ILE A 254 -2.42 5.39 -17.63
N LEU A 255 -1.24 5.32 -17.03
CA LEU A 255 -0.19 4.38 -17.47
C LEU A 255 -0.30 2.98 -16.84
N ALA A 256 -0.89 2.83 -15.64
CA ALA A 256 -1.01 1.52 -15.01
C ALA A 256 -1.89 0.53 -15.79
N PRO A 257 -3.03 0.91 -16.41
CA PRO A 257 -3.77 0.01 -17.31
C PRO A 257 -2.97 -0.38 -18.55
N ILE A 258 -2.20 0.55 -19.12
CA ILE A 258 -1.35 0.31 -20.29
C ILE A 258 -0.26 -0.71 -19.93
N ALA A 259 0.45 -0.48 -18.82
CA ALA A 259 1.46 -1.38 -18.29
C ALA A 259 0.88 -2.75 -17.91
N GLY A 260 -0.34 -2.77 -17.38
CA GLY A 260 -1.09 -3.99 -17.09
C GLY A 260 -1.32 -4.84 -18.34
N ARG A 261 -1.89 -4.26 -19.40
CA ARG A 261 -2.08 -4.93 -20.70
C ARG A 261 -0.77 -5.37 -21.31
N LEU A 262 0.25 -4.50 -21.23
CA LEU A 262 1.57 -4.80 -21.79
C LEU A 262 2.23 -5.96 -21.03
N SER A 263 2.00 -6.10 -19.74
CA SER A 263 2.50 -7.20 -18.91
C SER A 263 1.91 -8.56 -19.29
N ASP A 264 0.77 -8.59 -20.03
CA ASP A 264 0.20 -9.82 -20.56
C ASP A 264 1.03 -10.38 -21.75
N ARG A 265 1.90 -9.55 -22.36
CA ARG A 265 2.75 -9.90 -23.49
C ARG A 265 4.25 -9.80 -23.20
N ILE A 266 4.66 -8.87 -22.35
CA ILE A 266 6.06 -8.59 -22.00
C ILE A 266 6.30 -9.05 -20.55
N ALA A 267 7.47 -9.59 -20.27
CA ALA A 267 7.85 -10.04 -18.94
C ALA A 267 7.67 -8.94 -17.89
N PRO A 268 6.91 -9.19 -16.81
CA PRO A 268 6.69 -8.20 -15.75
C PRO A 268 7.96 -7.64 -15.12
N ALA A 269 9.03 -8.43 -15.12
CA ALA A 269 10.34 -8.04 -14.62
C ALA A 269 10.97 -6.88 -15.42
N VAL A 270 10.79 -6.89 -16.75
CA VAL A 270 11.30 -5.83 -17.63
C VAL A 270 10.53 -4.53 -17.42
N LEU A 271 9.20 -4.61 -17.50
CA LEU A 271 8.34 -3.43 -17.33
C LEU A 271 8.53 -2.80 -15.95
N GLY A 272 8.52 -3.64 -14.90
CA GLY A 272 8.73 -3.18 -13.53
C GLY A 272 10.13 -2.59 -13.31
N GLY A 273 11.17 -3.18 -13.90
CA GLY A 273 12.54 -2.69 -13.80
C GLY A 273 12.70 -1.29 -14.42
N TRP A 274 12.26 -1.11 -15.66
CA TRP A 274 12.28 0.19 -16.33
C TRP A 274 11.39 1.22 -15.63
N GLY A 275 10.21 0.79 -15.14
CA GLY A 275 9.35 1.65 -14.34
C GLY A 275 10.08 2.18 -13.09
N MET A 276 10.81 1.31 -12.38
CA MET A 276 11.57 1.73 -11.19
C MET A 276 12.77 2.60 -11.52
N ILE A 277 13.44 2.44 -12.67
CA ILE A 277 14.44 3.39 -13.16
C ILE A 277 13.81 4.77 -13.36
N GLY A 278 12.64 4.83 -14.01
CA GLY A 278 11.91 6.07 -14.19
C GLY A 278 11.55 6.75 -12.86
N LEU A 279 11.09 5.98 -11.86
CA LEU A 279 10.80 6.50 -10.52
C LEU A 279 12.07 7.01 -9.84
N THR A 280 13.19 6.27 -9.93
CA THR A 280 14.49 6.69 -9.37
C THR A 280 14.92 8.03 -9.97
N ALA A 281 14.89 8.12 -11.30
CA ALA A 281 15.26 9.36 -12.01
C ALA A 281 14.34 10.53 -11.63
N GLY A 282 13.01 10.31 -11.57
CA GLY A 282 12.04 11.32 -11.18
C GLY A 282 12.26 11.84 -9.75
N LEU A 283 12.54 10.95 -8.79
CA LEU A 283 12.82 11.32 -7.40
C LEU A 283 14.14 12.09 -7.27
N LEU A 284 15.19 11.70 -7.98
CA LEU A 284 16.44 12.46 -8.04
C LEU A 284 16.22 13.84 -8.65
N LEU A 285 15.49 13.93 -9.75
CA LEU A 285 15.14 15.21 -10.38
C LEU A 285 14.36 16.12 -9.42
N LEU A 286 13.47 15.56 -8.58
CA LEU A 286 12.76 16.33 -7.54
C LEU A 286 13.67 16.72 -6.36
N ALA A 287 14.62 15.85 -5.98
CA ALA A 287 15.59 16.15 -4.93
C ALA A 287 16.53 17.31 -5.33
N PHE A 288 16.82 17.45 -6.63
CA PHE A 288 17.68 18.49 -7.20
C PHE A 288 16.89 19.58 -7.93
N LEU A 289 15.75 20.01 -7.38
CA LEU A 289 15.01 21.17 -7.89
C LEU A 289 15.83 22.44 -7.72
N PRO A 290 15.78 23.39 -8.71
CA PRO A 290 16.39 24.70 -8.54
C PRO A 290 15.73 25.48 -7.38
N ALA A 291 16.38 26.54 -6.91
CA ALA A 291 15.88 27.33 -5.77
C ALA A 291 14.49 27.97 -6.05
N HIS A 292 14.23 28.34 -7.30
CA HIS A 292 12.95 28.91 -7.74
C HIS A 292 12.36 28.10 -8.92
N PRO A 293 11.81 26.88 -8.68
CA PRO A 293 11.28 26.08 -9.76
C PRO A 293 9.95 26.66 -10.28
N SER A 294 9.76 26.61 -11.59
CA SER A 294 8.47 26.90 -12.18
C SER A 294 7.47 25.79 -11.87
N VAL A 295 6.17 26.08 -11.93
CA VAL A 295 5.11 25.07 -11.77
C VAL A 295 5.27 23.96 -12.81
N ALA A 296 5.57 24.31 -14.05
CA ALA A 296 5.80 23.35 -15.12
C ALA A 296 6.98 22.42 -14.82
N ASP A 297 8.06 22.95 -14.21
CA ASP A 297 9.25 22.18 -13.83
C ASP A 297 8.94 21.11 -12.77
N ILE A 298 8.07 21.41 -11.83
CA ILE A 298 7.59 20.42 -10.84
C ILE A 298 6.66 19.39 -11.49
N ILE A 299 5.72 19.83 -12.33
CA ILE A 299 4.69 18.97 -12.93
C ILE A 299 5.33 17.84 -13.76
N TRP A 300 6.29 18.15 -14.65
CA TRP A 300 6.87 17.10 -15.50
C TRP A 300 7.72 16.10 -14.70
N ARG A 301 8.40 16.53 -13.64
CA ARG A 301 9.17 15.65 -12.74
C ARG A 301 8.23 14.74 -11.95
N MET A 302 7.12 15.27 -11.43
CA MET A 302 6.07 14.48 -10.80
C MET A 302 5.42 13.48 -11.77
N ALA A 303 5.25 13.88 -13.04
CA ALA A 303 4.74 13.01 -14.09
C ALA A 303 5.70 11.84 -14.39
N ILE A 304 7.02 12.07 -14.40
CA ILE A 304 8.02 10.99 -14.51
C ILE A 304 7.90 10.01 -13.35
N CYS A 305 7.78 10.51 -12.11
CA CYS A 305 7.57 9.64 -10.93
C CYS A 305 6.29 8.81 -11.07
N GLY A 306 5.19 9.44 -11.48
CA GLY A 306 3.91 8.77 -11.72
C GLY A 306 4.01 7.72 -12.83
N GLY A 307 4.71 8.04 -13.92
CA GLY A 307 4.98 7.13 -15.03
C GLY A 307 5.77 5.91 -14.59
N GLY A 308 6.88 6.13 -13.90
CA GLY A 308 7.70 5.05 -13.36
C GLY A 308 6.92 4.13 -12.43
N PHE A 309 6.17 4.69 -11.49
CA PHE A 309 5.35 3.92 -10.55
C PHE A 309 4.20 3.17 -11.25
N GLY A 310 3.53 3.78 -12.23
CA GLY A 310 2.46 3.18 -13.03
C GLY A 310 2.94 1.96 -13.84
N PHE A 311 4.11 2.08 -14.48
CA PHE A 311 4.74 0.97 -15.22
C PHE A 311 5.24 -0.17 -14.34
N PHE A 312 5.48 0.09 -13.05
CA PHE A 312 5.87 -0.93 -12.08
C PHE A 312 4.66 -1.64 -11.47
N GLN A 313 3.64 -0.91 -11.01
CA GLN A 313 2.65 -1.41 -10.06
C GLN A 313 1.87 -2.61 -10.60
N SER A 314 1.27 -2.51 -11.78
CA SER A 314 0.43 -3.56 -12.37
C SER A 314 1.22 -4.82 -12.77
N PRO A 315 2.39 -4.72 -13.46
CA PRO A 315 3.23 -5.88 -13.74
C PRO A 315 3.74 -6.59 -12.49
N ASN A 316 4.10 -5.84 -11.45
CA ASN A 316 4.58 -6.45 -10.21
C ASN A 316 3.47 -7.21 -9.46
N LEU A 317 2.26 -6.64 -9.40
CA LEU A 317 1.08 -7.32 -8.86
C LEU A 317 0.80 -8.62 -9.61
N ARG A 318 0.86 -8.59 -10.94
CA ARG A 318 0.70 -9.79 -11.77
C ARG A 318 1.77 -10.83 -11.45
N ALA A 319 3.05 -10.44 -11.39
CA ALA A 319 4.14 -11.36 -11.08
C ALA A 319 3.96 -12.02 -9.71
N LEU A 320 3.58 -11.25 -8.70
CA LEU A 320 3.32 -11.73 -7.35
C LEU A 320 2.18 -12.76 -7.32
N MET A 321 1.05 -12.41 -7.92
CA MET A 321 -0.13 -13.27 -7.92
C MET A 321 0.02 -14.51 -8.81
N SER A 322 0.74 -14.43 -9.93
CA SER A 322 0.98 -15.57 -10.81
C SER A 322 2.02 -16.55 -10.27
N SER A 323 2.96 -16.08 -9.44
CA SER A 323 3.97 -16.94 -8.82
C SER A 323 3.45 -17.76 -7.63
N ALA A 324 2.29 -17.40 -7.07
CA ALA A 324 1.63 -18.16 -6.00
C ALA A 324 0.67 -19.21 -6.57
N PRO A 325 0.51 -20.39 -5.94
CA PRO A 325 -0.54 -21.35 -6.34
C PRO A 325 -1.94 -20.79 -6.05
N PRO A 326 -3.00 -21.26 -6.75
CA PRO A 326 -4.36 -20.75 -6.57
C PRO A 326 -4.86 -20.87 -5.13
N GLU A 327 -4.48 -21.93 -4.42
CA GLU A 327 -4.87 -22.22 -3.03
C GLU A 327 -4.25 -21.21 -2.04
N ARG A 328 -3.16 -20.56 -2.43
CA ARG A 328 -2.42 -19.56 -1.64
C ARG A 328 -2.64 -18.11 -2.15
N ALA A 329 -3.67 -17.88 -2.95
CA ALA A 329 -3.99 -16.56 -3.47
C ALA A 329 -4.28 -15.54 -2.37
N GLY A 330 -4.87 -15.96 -1.25
CA GLY A 330 -5.08 -15.12 -0.07
C GLY A 330 -3.78 -14.67 0.56
N GLY A 331 -2.86 -15.60 0.83
CA GLY A 331 -1.53 -15.26 1.35
C GLY A 331 -0.76 -14.31 0.43
N ALA A 332 -0.79 -14.54 -0.89
CA ALA A 332 -0.17 -13.65 -1.87
C ALA A 332 -0.80 -12.24 -1.86
N SER A 333 -2.14 -12.15 -1.85
CA SER A 333 -2.86 -10.88 -1.76
C SER A 333 -2.59 -10.16 -0.43
N GLY A 334 -2.51 -10.91 0.68
CA GLY A 334 -2.12 -10.39 1.98
C GLY A 334 -0.72 -9.77 1.96
N ILE A 335 0.27 -10.41 1.32
CA ILE A 335 1.63 -9.85 1.16
C ILE A 335 1.62 -8.59 0.31
N VAL A 336 0.84 -8.52 -0.77
CA VAL A 336 0.70 -7.28 -1.56
C VAL A 336 0.25 -6.12 -0.66
N ALA A 337 -0.83 -6.33 0.11
CA ALA A 337 -1.38 -5.31 1.00
C ALA A 337 -0.42 -4.96 2.16
N THR A 338 0.23 -5.96 2.75
CA THR A 338 1.22 -5.77 3.82
C THR A 338 2.44 -5.00 3.30
N SER A 339 3.03 -5.41 2.17
CA SER A 339 4.17 -4.71 1.57
C SER A 339 3.87 -3.25 1.25
N ARG A 340 2.65 -2.97 0.80
CA ARG A 340 2.19 -1.60 0.55
C ARG A 340 2.18 -0.78 1.83
N LEU A 341 1.49 -1.26 2.87
CA LEU A 341 1.29 -0.47 4.09
C LEU A 341 2.57 -0.39 4.94
N THR A 342 3.36 -1.48 5.04
CA THR A 342 4.65 -1.44 5.73
C THR A 342 5.66 -0.56 5.00
N GLY A 343 5.73 -0.66 3.66
CA GLY A 343 6.57 0.23 2.85
C GLY A 343 6.22 1.70 3.07
N GLN A 344 4.94 2.07 2.93
CA GLN A 344 4.50 3.44 3.14
C GLN A 344 4.77 3.94 4.58
N ALA A 345 4.55 3.10 5.60
CA ALA A 345 4.85 3.44 6.99
C ALA A 345 6.36 3.64 7.23
N THR A 346 7.20 2.75 6.66
CA THR A 346 8.67 2.91 6.68
C THR A 346 9.09 4.23 6.04
N GLY A 347 8.55 4.52 4.85
CA GLY A 347 8.85 5.76 4.14
C GLY A 347 8.49 6.99 4.96
N ALA A 348 7.29 7.02 5.53
CA ALA A 348 6.84 8.14 6.37
C ALA A 348 7.72 8.33 7.62
N ALA A 349 8.11 7.24 8.29
CA ALA A 349 9.00 7.31 9.45
C ALA A 349 10.40 7.81 9.09
N LEU A 350 10.94 7.38 7.95
CA LEU A 350 12.24 7.85 7.45
C LEU A 350 12.21 9.34 7.12
N VAL A 351 11.11 9.89 6.60
CA VAL A 351 10.97 11.35 6.41
C VAL A 351 11.07 12.08 7.73
N ALA A 352 10.38 11.61 8.77
CA ALA A 352 10.45 12.25 10.09
C ALA A 352 11.88 12.24 10.65
N LEU A 353 12.62 11.13 10.48
CA LEU A 353 14.04 11.07 10.84
C LEU A 353 14.89 12.06 10.02
N CYS A 354 14.68 12.16 8.71
CA CYS A 354 15.40 13.12 7.85
C CYS A 354 15.11 14.57 8.26
N LEU A 355 13.86 14.90 8.58
CA LEU A 355 13.47 16.23 9.07
C LEU A 355 14.06 16.51 10.45
N GLY A 356 14.18 15.52 11.32
CA GLY A 356 14.83 15.62 12.61
C GLY A 356 16.34 15.89 12.51
N LEU A 357 17.00 15.38 11.45
CA LEU A 357 18.42 15.64 11.18
C LEU A 357 18.65 17.06 10.64
N SER A 358 17.78 17.55 9.78
CA SER A 358 17.85 18.89 9.20
C SER A 358 16.49 19.32 8.66
N ALA A 359 15.92 20.38 9.23
CA ALA A 359 14.66 20.93 8.73
C ALA A 359 14.77 21.45 7.27
N LEU A 360 15.93 21.98 6.89
CA LEU A 360 16.16 22.55 5.56
C LEU A 360 16.50 21.49 4.50
N HIS A 361 17.37 20.53 4.82
CA HIS A 361 17.85 19.50 3.88
C HIS A 361 17.09 18.18 4.01
N GLY A 362 16.32 18.00 5.08
CA GLY A 362 15.58 16.77 5.36
C GLY A 362 14.66 16.31 4.24
N PRO A 363 13.85 17.20 3.63
CA PRO A 363 13.00 16.80 2.51
C PRO A 363 13.78 16.28 1.30
N ARG A 364 14.89 16.93 0.96
CA ARG A 364 15.80 16.50 -0.12
C ARG A 364 16.41 15.14 0.20
N LEU A 365 16.96 14.97 1.40
CA LEU A 365 17.53 13.70 1.87
C LEU A 365 16.51 12.56 1.81
N ALA A 366 15.25 12.84 2.18
CA ALA A 366 14.18 11.86 2.09
C ALA A 366 13.89 11.44 0.64
N LEU A 367 13.95 12.37 -0.33
CA LEU A 367 13.79 12.05 -1.75
C LEU A 367 14.97 11.23 -2.29
N GLU A 368 16.19 11.52 -1.84
CA GLU A 368 17.39 10.73 -2.18
C GLU A 368 17.29 9.30 -1.63
N PHE A 369 16.84 9.11 -0.39
CA PHE A 369 16.52 7.78 0.13
C PHE A 369 15.39 7.09 -0.67
N GLY A 370 14.35 7.83 -1.06
CA GLY A 370 13.30 7.33 -1.94
C GLY A 370 13.86 6.83 -3.27
N ALA A 371 14.78 7.58 -3.87
CA ALA A 371 15.47 7.18 -5.09
C ALA A 371 16.32 5.91 -4.88
N ALA A 372 17.02 5.80 -3.75
CA ALA A 372 17.78 4.59 -3.41
C ALA A 372 16.87 3.35 -3.28
N PHE A 373 15.74 3.47 -2.58
CA PHE A 373 14.74 2.39 -2.49
C PHE A 373 14.19 2.01 -3.88
N ALA A 374 13.88 2.98 -4.74
CA ALA A 374 13.43 2.73 -6.10
C ALA A 374 14.52 2.03 -6.95
N GLY A 375 15.80 2.41 -6.77
CA GLY A 375 16.94 1.76 -7.39
C GLY A 375 17.08 0.30 -6.97
N VAL A 376 16.98 0.01 -5.67
CA VAL A 376 16.97 -1.37 -5.15
C VAL A 376 15.79 -2.16 -5.73
N ALA A 377 14.61 -1.55 -5.81
CA ALA A 377 13.43 -2.15 -6.42
C ALA A 377 13.65 -2.47 -7.91
N SER A 378 14.35 -1.60 -8.65
CA SER A 378 14.70 -1.84 -10.05
C SER A 378 15.61 -3.05 -10.20
N VAL A 379 16.69 -3.11 -9.42
CA VAL A 379 17.63 -4.25 -9.44
C VAL A 379 16.89 -5.56 -9.10
N ALA A 380 16.11 -5.58 -8.01
CA ALA A 380 15.32 -6.74 -7.62
C ALA A 380 14.31 -7.15 -8.71
N SER A 381 13.75 -6.19 -9.46
CA SER A 381 12.86 -6.47 -10.58
C SER A 381 13.58 -7.17 -11.72
N PHE A 382 14.77 -6.71 -12.12
CA PHE A 382 15.55 -7.35 -13.19
C PHE A 382 16.11 -8.72 -12.78
N MET A 383 16.48 -8.91 -11.50
CA MET A 383 16.94 -10.23 -11.00
C MET A 383 15.88 -11.33 -11.21
N ARG A 384 14.59 -11.00 -11.30
CA ARG A 384 13.52 -11.96 -11.62
C ARG A 384 13.69 -12.60 -13.01
N LEU A 385 14.39 -11.95 -13.95
CA LEU A 385 14.67 -12.53 -15.27
C LEU A 385 15.59 -13.75 -15.19
N ALA A 386 16.55 -13.73 -14.24
CA ALA A 386 17.40 -14.87 -13.98
C ALA A 386 16.72 -15.96 -13.14
N ALA A 387 15.86 -15.54 -12.20
CA ALA A 387 15.15 -16.45 -11.31
C ALA A 387 13.94 -17.19 -11.94
N GLY A 388 13.49 -16.75 -13.10
CA GLY A 388 12.37 -17.37 -13.86
C GLY A 388 12.80 -18.32 -14.96
N ARG A 389 14.12 -18.53 -15.12
CA ARG A 389 14.72 -19.56 -15.96
C ARG A 389 14.98 -20.81 -15.13
#